data_f12acbe9cbe99561f63aec820da7ef91
#
_entry.id   f12acbe9cbe99561f63aec820da7ef91
#
_cell.length_a   1.000
_cell.length_b   1.000
_cell.length_c   1.000
_cell.angle_alpha   90.00
_cell.angle_beta   90.00
_cell.angle_gamma   90.00
#
_symmetry.space_group_name_H-M   'P 1'
#
loop_
_entity.id
_entity.type
_entity.pdbx_description
1 polymer ?
#
loop_
_entity_poly.entity_id
_entity_poly.type
_entity_poly.pdbx_seq_one_letter_code
_entity_poly.pdbx_strand_id
1 'polypeptide(L)'
;LPQVYYLDRVPTPKLLVPAMQKIRPTVVLSVPLIIEKIYKSQVLPKFTSSKLMSKLYQFAPARKLFNRLAGKKLMETFGGELKFFGIGGSKLDGTVEQFLREAKFPYAIGYGLTETAPMAAGSNPSQTFLQGVGPVMEGVQIKINDPDKSGQGEIWIKGPNVMKGYYKRPELTAETFTEDGWFKTGDLGSFDKKNRLAIRGRIKTMILGASGENIYPEDQKS
;
A
#
# COMPACT_ATOMS: atom_id res chain seq x y z
N LEU A 1 10.03 -20.57 -16.29
CA LEU A 1 9.36 -19.33 -16.70
C LEU A 1 8.09 -19.15 -15.86
N PRO A 2 7.75 -17.92 -15.44
CA PRO A 2 6.49 -17.67 -14.75
C PRO A 2 5.31 -17.99 -15.69
N GLN A 3 4.32 -18.71 -15.15
CA GLN A 3 3.09 -18.98 -15.88
C GLN A 3 2.11 -17.85 -15.61
N VAL A 4 1.52 -17.30 -16.65
CA VAL A 4 0.48 -16.25 -16.58
C VAL A 4 -0.86 -16.88 -16.91
N TYR A 5 -1.86 -16.62 -16.06
CA TYR A 5 -3.21 -17.12 -16.21
C TYR A 5 -4.16 -15.94 -16.44
N TYR A 6 -5.03 -16.06 -17.42
CA TYR A 6 -6.03 -15.05 -17.73
C TYR A 6 -7.41 -15.57 -17.34
N LEU A 7 -8.25 -14.68 -16.83
CA LEU A 7 -9.67 -14.93 -16.65
C LEU A 7 -10.43 -14.38 -17.87
N ASP A 8 -11.36 -15.15 -18.39
CA ASP A 8 -12.22 -14.79 -19.52
C ASP A 8 -13.34 -13.79 -19.16
N ARG A 9 -13.50 -13.52 -17.87
CA ARG A 9 -14.56 -12.64 -17.32
C ARG A 9 -14.00 -11.70 -16.27
N VAL A 10 -14.76 -10.63 -16.00
CA VAL A 10 -14.44 -9.70 -14.91
C VAL A 10 -14.33 -10.46 -13.58
N PRO A 11 -13.21 -10.31 -12.85
CA PRO A 11 -12.96 -11.07 -11.63
C PRO A 11 -13.96 -10.68 -10.53
N THR A 12 -14.85 -11.59 -10.22
CA THR A 12 -15.69 -11.53 -9.02
C THR A 12 -15.11 -12.45 -7.95
N PRO A 13 -15.42 -12.25 -6.64
CA PRO A 13 -14.95 -13.16 -5.59
C PRO A 13 -15.34 -14.63 -5.84
N LYS A 14 -16.54 -14.87 -6.42
CA LYS A 14 -17.03 -16.21 -6.77
C LYS A 14 -16.21 -16.90 -7.86
N LEU A 15 -15.62 -16.14 -8.78
CA LEU A 15 -14.77 -16.66 -9.85
C LEU A 15 -13.31 -16.71 -9.42
N LEU A 16 -12.84 -15.65 -8.75
CA LEU A 16 -11.44 -15.47 -8.40
C LEU A 16 -10.96 -16.47 -7.36
N VAL A 17 -11.72 -16.72 -6.29
CA VAL A 17 -11.30 -17.63 -5.21
C VAL A 17 -11.10 -19.07 -5.71
N PRO A 18 -12.04 -19.71 -6.44
CA PRO A 18 -11.80 -21.04 -7.00
C PRO A 18 -10.60 -21.07 -7.98
N ALA A 19 -10.43 -20.02 -8.79
CA ALA A 19 -9.29 -19.93 -9.70
C ALA A 19 -7.97 -19.88 -8.93
N MET A 20 -7.86 -19.06 -7.89
CA MET A 20 -6.66 -19.00 -7.05
C MET A 20 -6.37 -20.31 -6.33
N GLN A 21 -7.39 -20.99 -5.82
CA GLN A 21 -7.22 -22.31 -5.18
C GLN A 21 -6.73 -23.38 -6.16
N LYS A 22 -7.18 -23.30 -7.42
CA LYS A 22 -6.74 -24.24 -8.48
C LYS A 22 -5.33 -23.92 -8.97
N ILE A 23 -5.02 -22.65 -9.20
CA ILE A 23 -3.74 -22.17 -9.76
C ILE A 23 -2.64 -22.15 -8.70
N ARG A 24 -2.99 -21.87 -7.44
CA ARG A 24 -2.08 -21.74 -6.29
C ARG A 24 -0.96 -20.73 -6.57
N PRO A 25 -1.28 -19.44 -6.82
CA PRO A 25 -0.31 -18.45 -7.21
C PRO A 25 0.73 -18.23 -6.12
N THR A 26 1.98 -18.03 -6.52
CA THR A 26 3.08 -17.66 -5.61
C THR A 26 3.23 -16.13 -5.49
N VAL A 27 2.79 -15.39 -6.50
CA VAL A 27 2.82 -13.92 -6.54
C VAL A 27 1.45 -13.41 -6.94
N VAL A 28 0.93 -12.45 -6.20
CA VAL A 28 -0.30 -11.71 -6.51
C VAL A 28 -0.03 -10.22 -6.40
N LEU A 29 -0.48 -9.45 -7.37
CA LEU A 29 -0.50 -7.99 -7.30
C LEU A 29 -1.95 -7.53 -7.17
N SER A 30 -2.19 -6.60 -6.27
CA SER A 30 -3.54 -6.18 -5.91
C SER A 30 -3.59 -4.70 -5.49
N VAL A 31 -4.81 -4.22 -5.29
CA VAL A 31 -5.07 -2.91 -4.69
C VAL A 31 -5.60 -3.08 -3.27
N PRO A 32 -5.44 -2.10 -2.38
CA PRO A 32 -5.90 -2.17 -0.98
C PRO A 32 -7.34 -2.61 -0.83
N LEU A 33 -8.24 -2.09 -1.67
CA LEU A 33 -9.68 -2.36 -1.62
C LEU A 33 -10.03 -3.86 -1.58
N ILE A 34 -9.27 -4.71 -2.26
CA ILE A 34 -9.54 -6.15 -2.32
C ILE A 34 -9.27 -6.79 -0.97
N ILE A 35 -8.09 -6.58 -0.40
CA ILE A 35 -7.73 -7.19 0.90
C ILE A 35 -8.54 -6.58 2.05
N GLU A 36 -8.86 -5.29 1.97
CA GLU A 36 -9.73 -4.61 2.95
C GLU A 36 -11.15 -5.17 2.93
N LYS A 37 -11.73 -5.43 1.75
CA LYS A 37 -13.03 -6.09 1.64
C LYS A 37 -13.00 -7.50 2.23
N ILE A 38 -11.96 -8.28 1.95
CA ILE A 38 -11.81 -9.61 2.53
C ILE A 38 -11.72 -9.53 4.06
N TYR A 39 -10.91 -8.62 4.58
CA TYR A 39 -10.80 -8.41 6.02
C TYR A 39 -12.14 -8.03 6.66
N LYS A 40 -12.82 -7.00 6.12
CA LYS A 40 -14.10 -6.49 6.65
C LYS A 40 -15.23 -7.51 6.55
N SER A 41 -15.26 -8.34 5.50
CA SER A 41 -16.36 -9.30 5.28
C SER A 41 -16.13 -10.69 5.89
N GLN A 42 -14.88 -11.14 5.97
CA GLN A 42 -14.59 -12.53 6.35
C GLN A 42 -13.79 -12.68 7.64
N VAL A 43 -13.01 -11.67 8.03
CA VAL A 43 -12.13 -11.72 9.20
C VAL A 43 -12.74 -10.99 10.40
N LEU A 44 -13.00 -9.71 10.25
CA LEU A 44 -13.47 -8.84 11.34
C LEU A 44 -14.76 -9.35 12.01
N PRO A 45 -15.81 -9.81 11.29
CA PRO A 45 -17.05 -10.27 11.93
C PRO A 45 -16.85 -11.44 12.89
N LYS A 46 -15.84 -12.28 12.67
CA LYS A 46 -15.54 -13.42 13.55
C LYS A 46 -15.03 -12.99 14.91
N PHE A 47 -14.37 -11.84 14.98
CA PHE A 47 -13.78 -11.30 16.20
C PHE A 47 -14.65 -10.25 16.89
N THR A 48 -15.72 -9.79 16.22
CA THR A 48 -16.68 -8.82 16.75
C THR A 48 -18.06 -9.40 17.02
N SER A 49 -18.25 -10.71 16.79
CA SER A 49 -19.56 -11.39 16.90
C SER A 49 -20.12 -11.45 18.33
N SER A 50 -19.30 -11.33 19.36
CA SER A 50 -19.73 -11.28 20.75
C SER A 50 -18.91 -10.28 21.56
N LYS A 51 -19.51 -9.76 22.64
CA LYS A 51 -18.84 -8.82 23.58
C LYS A 51 -17.56 -9.43 24.17
N LEU A 52 -17.57 -10.74 24.45
CA LEU A 52 -16.40 -11.45 25.00
C LEU A 52 -15.28 -11.54 23.97
N MET A 53 -15.58 -11.94 22.74
CA MET A 53 -14.59 -12.00 21.66
C MET A 53 -14.01 -10.63 21.35
N SER A 54 -14.84 -9.60 21.31
CA SER A 54 -14.39 -8.22 21.11
C SER A 54 -13.40 -7.75 22.18
N LYS A 55 -13.68 -8.06 23.48
CA LYS A 55 -12.74 -7.76 24.57
C LYS A 55 -11.43 -8.56 24.47
N LEU A 56 -11.51 -9.83 24.12
CA LEU A 56 -10.32 -10.67 23.91
C LEU A 56 -9.48 -10.19 22.74
N TYR A 57 -10.12 -9.71 21.68
CA TYR A 57 -9.43 -9.18 20.52
C TYR A 57 -8.71 -7.84 20.79
N GLN A 58 -9.14 -7.07 21.77
CA GLN A 58 -8.41 -5.87 22.24
C GLN A 58 -7.13 -6.23 22.99
N PHE A 59 -7.03 -7.42 23.59
CA PHE A 59 -5.84 -7.88 24.28
C PHE A 59 -4.78 -8.36 23.25
N ALA A 60 -3.67 -7.66 23.15
CA ALA A 60 -2.68 -7.83 22.08
C ALA A 60 -2.17 -9.30 21.88
N PRO A 61 -1.85 -10.09 22.90
CA PRO A 61 -1.44 -11.50 22.73
C PRO A 61 -2.54 -12.35 22.10
N ALA A 62 -3.79 -12.22 22.57
CA ALA A 62 -4.93 -12.96 22.01
C ALA A 62 -5.21 -12.53 20.57
N ARG A 63 -5.20 -11.23 20.29
CA ARG A 63 -5.35 -10.69 18.92
C ARG A 63 -4.31 -11.28 17.97
N LYS A 64 -3.03 -11.32 18.36
CA LYS A 64 -1.96 -11.91 17.53
C LYS A 64 -2.20 -13.40 17.24
N LEU A 65 -2.69 -14.15 18.22
CA LEU A 65 -3.03 -15.56 18.03
C LEU A 65 -4.20 -15.71 17.05
N PHE A 66 -5.28 -14.96 17.24
CA PHE A 66 -6.45 -14.97 16.37
C PHE A 66 -6.08 -14.55 14.94
N ASN A 67 -5.28 -13.51 14.80
CA ASN A 67 -4.84 -13.03 13.50
C ASN A 67 -3.95 -14.06 12.78
N ARG A 68 -3.11 -14.80 13.49
CA ARG A 68 -2.35 -15.94 12.91
C ARG A 68 -3.25 -17.06 12.38
N LEU A 69 -4.28 -17.42 13.13
CA LEU A 69 -5.24 -18.45 12.70
C LEU A 69 -6.05 -17.96 11.48
N ALA A 70 -6.52 -16.73 11.52
CA ALA A 70 -7.22 -16.13 10.38
C ALA A 70 -6.31 -15.98 9.15
N GLY A 71 -5.03 -15.66 9.37
CA GLY A 71 -4.03 -15.58 8.31
C GLY A 71 -3.79 -16.90 7.59
N LYS A 72 -3.75 -18.02 8.31
CA LYS A 72 -3.67 -19.36 7.69
C LYS A 72 -4.86 -19.60 6.74
N LYS A 73 -6.06 -19.26 7.20
CA LYS A 73 -7.28 -19.41 6.37
C LYS A 73 -7.30 -18.44 5.18
N LEU A 74 -6.75 -17.24 5.36
CA LEU A 74 -6.56 -16.30 4.26
C LEU A 74 -5.56 -16.86 3.23
N MET A 75 -4.45 -17.44 3.66
CA MET A 75 -3.49 -18.11 2.76
C MET A 75 -4.14 -19.24 1.97
N GLU A 76 -4.96 -20.07 2.60
CA GLU A 76 -5.73 -21.13 1.92
C GLU A 76 -6.68 -20.58 0.86
N THR A 77 -7.30 -19.42 1.11
CA THR A 77 -8.15 -18.71 0.13
C THR A 77 -7.37 -18.35 -1.14
N PHE A 78 -6.09 -18.05 -1.02
CA PHE A 78 -5.19 -17.77 -2.13
C PHE A 78 -4.44 -19.02 -2.65
N GLY A 79 -4.84 -20.21 -2.26
CA GLY A 79 -4.26 -21.48 -2.74
C GLY A 79 -3.07 -22.00 -1.93
N GLY A 80 -2.67 -21.33 -0.85
CA GLY A 80 -1.69 -21.83 0.14
C GLY A 80 -0.20 -21.66 -0.22
N GLU A 81 0.13 -21.26 -1.46
CA GLU A 81 1.53 -21.17 -1.94
C GLU A 81 2.03 -19.72 -2.09
N LEU A 82 1.25 -18.76 -1.63
CA LEU A 82 1.55 -17.35 -1.80
C LEU A 82 2.83 -16.95 -1.05
N LYS A 83 3.80 -16.40 -1.79
CA LYS A 83 5.08 -15.90 -1.26
C LYS A 83 5.16 -14.37 -1.28
N PHE A 84 4.38 -13.74 -2.14
CA PHE A 84 4.38 -12.29 -2.31
C PHE A 84 2.98 -11.79 -2.68
N PHE A 85 2.45 -10.87 -1.88
CA PHE A 85 1.20 -10.17 -2.13
C PHE A 85 1.49 -8.66 -2.21
N GLY A 86 1.73 -8.17 -3.42
CA GLY A 86 2.03 -6.75 -3.66
C GLY A 86 0.77 -5.90 -3.62
N ILE A 87 0.79 -4.85 -2.84
CA ILE A 87 -0.30 -3.89 -2.67
C ILE A 87 0.19 -2.52 -3.12
N GLY A 88 -0.53 -1.91 -4.06
CA GLY A 88 -0.19 -0.58 -4.58
C GLY A 88 -1.41 0.18 -5.07
N GLY A 89 -1.22 1.43 -5.49
CA GLY A 89 -2.25 2.28 -6.09
C GLY A 89 -3.00 3.19 -5.12
N SER A 90 -3.03 2.86 -3.82
CA SER A 90 -3.56 3.74 -2.76
C SER A 90 -3.03 3.33 -1.39
N LYS A 91 -3.30 4.15 -0.36
CA LYS A 91 -2.92 3.84 1.02
C LYS A 91 -3.73 2.66 1.55
N LEU A 92 -3.06 1.71 2.19
CA LEU A 92 -3.69 0.59 2.88
C LEU A 92 -4.16 1.04 4.27
N ASP A 93 -5.38 0.64 4.65
CA ASP A 93 -5.94 0.87 5.99
C ASP A 93 -5.01 0.30 7.07
N GLY A 94 -4.72 1.10 8.11
CA GLY A 94 -3.75 0.74 9.15
C GLY A 94 -4.18 -0.47 9.99
N THR A 95 -5.48 -0.65 10.22
CA THR A 95 -6.02 -1.81 10.95
C THR A 95 -5.86 -3.09 10.14
N VAL A 96 -6.11 -3.00 8.82
CA VAL A 96 -5.91 -4.13 7.91
C VAL A 96 -4.43 -4.47 7.78
N GLU A 97 -3.56 -3.47 7.68
CA GLU A 97 -2.12 -3.71 7.64
C GLU A 97 -1.61 -4.36 8.93
N GLN A 98 -2.07 -3.89 10.10
CA GLN A 98 -1.74 -4.51 11.37
C GLN A 98 -2.18 -5.98 11.42
N PHE A 99 -3.39 -6.28 10.94
CA PHE A 99 -3.86 -7.66 10.79
C PHE A 99 -2.91 -8.49 9.92
N LEU A 100 -2.55 -8.02 8.73
CA LEU A 100 -1.66 -8.75 7.81
C LEU A 100 -0.30 -9.04 8.45
N ARG A 101 0.27 -8.09 9.18
CA ARG A 101 1.53 -8.26 9.93
C ARG A 101 1.42 -9.31 11.03
N GLU A 102 0.39 -9.20 11.88
CA GLU A 102 0.16 -10.15 12.98
C GLU A 102 -0.17 -11.54 12.46
N ALA A 103 -0.87 -11.62 11.33
CA ALA A 103 -1.17 -12.86 10.60
C ALA A 103 0.06 -13.51 9.94
N LYS A 104 1.19 -12.79 9.84
CA LYS A 104 2.37 -13.16 9.05
C LYS A 104 2.03 -13.43 7.58
N PHE A 105 1.06 -12.68 7.04
CA PHE A 105 0.71 -12.74 5.63
C PHE A 105 1.83 -12.10 4.79
N PRO A 106 2.23 -12.66 3.63
CA PRO A 106 3.39 -12.21 2.88
C PRO A 106 3.07 -10.97 2.02
N TYR A 107 2.56 -9.90 2.64
CA TYR A 107 2.26 -8.66 1.94
C TYR A 107 3.50 -7.77 1.75
N ALA A 108 3.44 -6.94 0.74
CA ALA A 108 4.41 -5.89 0.47
C ALA A 108 3.68 -4.66 -0.06
N ILE A 109 4.18 -3.48 0.25
CA ILE A 109 3.60 -2.21 -0.22
C ILE A 109 4.53 -1.60 -1.24
N GLY A 110 3.95 -1.12 -2.36
CA GLY A 110 4.65 -0.39 -3.39
C GLY A 110 4.05 1.00 -3.59
N TYR A 111 4.92 1.96 -3.84
CA TYR A 111 4.58 3.33 -4.19
C TYR A 111 5.14 3.70 -5.56
N GLY A 112 4.33 4.41 -6.28
CA GLY A 112 4.67 5.02 -7.54
C GLY A 112 3.42 5.47 -8.28
N LEU A 113 3.63 6.03 -9.45
CA LEU A 113 2.61 6.61 -10.31
C LEU A 113 2.78 6.05 -11.73
N THR A 114 1.78 6.27 -12.58
CA THR A 114 1.91 5.96 -14.01
C THR A 114 3.14 6.65 -14.60
N GLU A 115 3.40 7.85 -14.17
CA GLU A 115 4.54 8.69 -14.53
C GLU A 115 5.91 8.14 -14.09
N THR A 116 5.93 7.11 -13.24
CA THR A 116 7.17 6.45 -12.73
C THR A 116 7.28 4.98 -13.12
N ALA A 117 6.50 4.47 -14.06
CA ALA A 117 6.53 3.18 -14.76
C ALA A 117 6.61 1.90 -13.90
N PRO A 118 5.76 1.64 -12.95
CA PRO A 118 5.05 2.50 -12.02
C PRO A 118 5.76 2.66 -10.67
N MET A 119 6.88 1.96 -10.41
CA MET A 119 7.47 1.80 -9.08
C MET A 119 8.60 2.80 -8.79
N ALA A 120 8.49 3.52 -7.68
CA ALA A 120 9.55 4.40 -7.18
C ALA A 120 10.13 3.95 -5.83
N ALA A 121 9.29 3.37 -4.96
CA ALA A 121 9.71 2.80 -3.69
C ALA A 121 8.88 1.56 -3.37
N GLY A 122 9.42 0.64 -2.60
CA GLY A 122 8.70 -0.57 -2.21
C GLY A 122 9.46 -1.44 -1.23
N SER A 123 8.74 -2.36 -0.60
CA SER A 123 9.31 -3.36 0.30
C SER A 123 9.11 -4.76 -0.24
N ASN A 124 9.84 -5.70 0.31
CA ASN A 124 9.48 -7.11 0.27
C ASN A 124 8.77 -7.51 1.58
N PRO A 125 8.16 -8.69 1.68
CA PRO A 125 7.42 -9.10 2.88
C PRO A 125 8.22 -9.09 4.18
N SER A 126 9.55 -9.24 4.12
CA SER A 126 10.41 -9.19 5.31
C SER A 126 10.80 -7.77 5.74
N GLN A 127 10.63 -6.78 4.87
CA GLN A 127 11.03 -5.39 5.09
C GLN A 127 9.86 -4.45 5.38
N THR A 128 8.62 -4.95 5.35
CA THR A 128 7.43 -4.13 5.64
C THR A 128 7.48 -3.52 7.03
N PHE A 129 6.98 -2.31 7.16
CA PHE A 129 6.75 -1.64 8.44
C PHE A 129 5.40 -0.91 8.39
N LEU A 130 4.78 -0.73 9.56
CA LEU A 130 3.42 -0.22 9.64
C LEU A 130 3.30 1.19 9.05
N GLN A 131 2.34 1.39 8.16
CA GLN A 131 2.06 2.65 7.45
C GLN A 131 3.27 3.20 6.67
N GLY A 132 4.12 2.31 6.20
CA GLY A 132 5.27 2.66 5.38
C GLY A 132 5.33 1.86 4.09
N VAL A 133 6.02 2.44 3.12
CA VAL A 133 6.23 1.83 1.79
C VAL A 133 7.48 0.94 1.80
N GLY A 134 8.61 1.52 2.10
CA GLY A 134 9.89 0.81 2.06
C GLY A 134 11.03 1.67 1.50
N PRO A 135 12.14 1.02 1.14
CA PRO A 135 13.27 1.69 0.52
C PRO A 135 12.94 2.19 -0.90
N VAL A 136 13.72 3.16 -1.35
CA VAL A 136 13.69 3.61 -2.75
C VAL A 136 14.21 2.50 -3.65
N MET A 137 13.63 2.37 -4.84
CA MET A 137 14.05 1.38 -5.83
C MET A 137 15.45 1.71 -6.37
N GLU A 138 16.17 0.67 -6.75
CA GLU A 138 17.50 0.82 -7.36
C GLU A 138 17.46 1.69 -8.62
N GLY A 139 18.40 2.61 -8.76
CA GLY A 139 18.47 3.57 -9.86
C GLY A 139 17.48 4.74 -9.77
N VAL A 140 16.61 4.76 -8.78
CA VAL A 140 15.66 5.85 -8.53
C VAL A 140 16.16 6.73 -7.39
N GLN A 141 15.95 8.03 -7.50
CA GLN A 141 16.22 9.00 -6.45
C GLN A 141 14.89 9.62 -5.99
N ILE A 142 14.73 9.73 -4.68
CA ILE A 142 13.58 10.42 -4.07
C ILE A 142 14.11 11.45 -3.08
N LYS A 143 13.59 12.65 -3.14
CA LYS A 143 13.79 13.67 -2.11
C LYS A 143 12.45 14.19 -1.59
N ILE A 144 12.45 14.65 -0.36
CA ILE A 144 11.34 15.40 0.22
C ILE A 144 11.64 16.88 0.02
N ASN A 145 10.82 17.54 -0.77
CA ASN A 145 10.98 18.96 -1.03
C ASN A 145 10.25 19.77 0.04
N ASP A 146 10.92 20.83 0.51
CA ASP A 146 10.41 21.77 1.52
C ASP A 146 9.80 21.08 2.75
N PRO A 147 10.61 20.25 3.47
CA PRO A 147 10.08 19.48 4.59
C PRO A 147 9.77 20.39 5.79
N ASP A 148 8.62 20.17 6.41
CA ASP A 148 8.23 20.80 7.66
C ASP A 148 9.08 20.30 8.85
N LYS A 149 8.76 20.79 10.08
CA LYS A 149 9.44 20.39 11.32
C LYS A 149 9.36 18.89 11.62
N SER A 150 8.39 18.19 11.04
CA SER A 150 8.23 16.73 11.18
C SER A 150 8.93 15.94 10.08
N GLY A 151 9.56 16.61 9.11
CA GLY A 151 10.23 16.02 7.97
C GLY A 151 9.27 15.62 6.84
N GLN A 152 8.02 16.11 6.86
CA GLN A 152 7.03 15.89 5.81
C GLN A 152 7.09 16.98 4.76
N GLY A 153 7.07 16.60 3.49
CA GLY A 153 7.04 17.54 2.37
C GLY A 153 6.66 16.82 1.09
N GLU A 154 6.69 17.53 -0.02
CA GLU A 154 6.36 16.95 -1.32
C GLU A 154 7.43 15.94 -1.75
N ILE A 155 6.98 14.80 -2.22
CA ILE A 155 7.85 13.77 -2.78
C ILE A 155 8.23 14.17 -4.21
N TRP A 156 9.52 14.32 -4.46
CA TRP A 156 10.06 14.52 -5.79
C TRP A 156 10.89 13.33 -6.22
N ILE A 157 10.74 12.90 -7.46
CA ILE A 157 11.35 11.67 -7.99
C ILE A 157 12.22 11.99 -9.20
N LYS A 158 13.38 11.35 -9.29
CA LYS A 158 14.26 11.40 -10.44
C LYS A 158 14.81 10.01 -10.72
N GLY A 159 14.78 9.57 -11.98
CA GLY A 159 15.31 8.25 -12.33
C GLY A 159 14.92 7.83 -13.75
N PRO A 160 15.49 6.73 -14.22
CA PRO A 160 15.23 6.22 -15.60
C PRO A 160 13.80 5.75 -15.81
N ASN A 161 13.05 5.49 -14.72
CA ASN A 161 11.65 5.09 -14.73
C ASN A 161 10.68 6.26 -14.84
N VAL A 162 11.16 7.50 -14.70
CA VAL A 162 10.31 8.70 -14.79
C VAL A 162 10.00 9.00 -16.25
N MET A 163 8.75 9.31 -16.55
CA MET A 163 8.28 9.67 -17.90
C MET A 163 9.05 10.87 -18.47
N LYS A 164 9.10 10.98 -19.79
CA LYS A 164 9.68 12.16 -20.48
C LYS A 164 8.75 13.38 -20.47
N GLY A 165 7.46 13.17 -20.22
CA GLY A 165 6.45 14.21 -20.20
C GLY A 165 5.09 13.73 -20.70
N TYR A 166 4.10 14.59 -20.64
CA TYR A 166 2.74 14.31 -21.12
C TYR A 166 2.64 14.54 -22.63
N TYR A 167 2.11 13.55 -23.34
CA TYR A 167 1.98 13.60 -24.80
C TYR A 167 1.14 14.81 -25.27
N LYS A 168 1.70 15.62 -26.16
CA LYS A 168 1.08 16.86 -26.68
C LYS A 168 0.65 17.87 -25.61
N ARG A 169 1.30 17.87 -24.43
CA ARG A 169 1.03 18.78 -23.33
C ARG A 169 2.35 19.35 -22.77
N PRO A 170 3.06 20.20 -23.55
CA PRO A 170 4.36 20.74 -23.13
C PRO A 170 4.24 21.63 -21.89
N GLU A 171 3.16 22.43 -21.77
CA GLU A 171 2.92 23.30 -20.63
C GLU A 171 2.76 22.49 -19.34
N LEU A 172 1.89 21.47 -19.34
CA LEU A 172 1.69 20.58 -18.19
C LEU A 172 2.98 19.82 -17.83
N THR A 173 3.76 19.47 -18.84
CA THR A 173 5.08 18.84 -18.61
C THR A 173 6.02 19.80 -17.91
N ALA A 174 6.12 21.07 -18.36
CA ALA A 174 6.95 22.08 -17.72
C ALA A 174 6.52 22.40 -16.28
N GLU A 175 5.21 22.40 -15.98
CA GLU A 175 4.70 22.56 -14.62
C GLU A 175 5.06 21.39 -13.69
N THR A 176 5.17 20.19 -14.26
CA THR A 176 5.35 18.94 -13.51
C THR A 176 6.82 18.65 -13.18
N PHE A 177 7.74 19.21 -13.95
CA PHE A 177 9.18 19.02 -13.72
C PHE A 177 9.83 20.32 -13.20
N THR A 178 10.93 20.14 -12.47
CA THR A 178 11.85 21.22 -12.17
C THR A 178 12.87 21.37 -13.30
N GLU A 179 13.56 22.52 -13.37
CA GLU A 179 14.61 22.77 -14.36
C GLU A 179 15.75 21.74 -14.30
N ASP A 180 16.07 21.26 -13.11
CA ASP A 180 17.07 20.22 -12.86
C ASP A 180 16.54 18.79 -12.99
N GLY A 181 15.30 18.60 -13.49
CA GLY A 181 14.72 17.33 -13.92
C GLY A 181 14.10 16.46 -12.82
N TRP A 182 13.69 17.04 -11.70
CA TRP A 182 12.87 16.35 -10.71
C TRP A 182 11.40 16.38 -11.10
N PHE A 183 10.75 15.22 -11.04
CA PHE A 183 9.31 15.07 -11.20
C PHE A 183 8.60 15.40 -9.87
N LYS A 184 7.72 16.37 -9.89
CA LYS A 184 6.87 16.79 -8.75
C LYS A 184 5.63 15.92 -8.71
N THR A 185 5.52 15.06 -7.70
CA THR A 185 4.45 14.04 -7.64
C THR A 185 3.10 14.58 -7.16
N GLY A 186 3.11 15.68 -6.40
CA GLY A 186 1.94 16.16 -5.67
C GLY A 186 1.57 15.27 -4.47
N ASP A 187 2.35 14.24 -4.17
CA ASP A 187 2.19 13.42 -2.99
C ASP A 187 3.07 13.92 -1.85
N LEU A 188 2.58 13.81 -0.62
CA LEU A 188 3.32 14.15 0.60
C LEU A 188 3.89 12.89 1.24
N GLY A 189 5.11 13.00 1.75
CA GLY A 189 5.77 11.89 2.41
C GLY A 189 6.91 12.33 3.31
N SER A 190 7.51 11.35 3.96
CA SER A 190 8.67 11.52 4.81
C SER A 190 9.53 10.27 4.80
N PHE A 191 10.83 10.42 5.13
CA PHE A 191 11.70 9.29 5.39
C PHE A 191 11.82 9.02 6.89
N ASP A 192 11.86 7.75 7.26
CA ASP A 192 12.20 7.37 8.62
C ASP A 192 13.74 7.33 8.83
N LYS A 193 14.16 7.06 10.08
CA LYS A 193 15.58 6.97 10.45
C LYS A 193 16.36 5.88 9.71
N LYS A 194 15.68 4.95 9.04
CA LYS A 194 16.26 3.86 8.23
C LYS A 194 16.17 4.16 6.73
N ASN A 195 15.91 5.41 6.36
CA ASN A 195 15.76 5.86 4.98
C ASN A 195 14.66 5.09 4.20
N ARG A 196 13.52 4.79 4.87
CA ARG A 196 12.37 4.15 4.28
C ARG A 196 11.25 5.16 4.11
N LEU A 197 10.65 5.19 2.92
CA LEU A 197 9.59 6.13 2.55
C LEU A 197 8.27 5.77 3.23
N ALA A 198 7.55 6.77 3.71
CA ALA A 198 6.17 6.70 4.14
C ALA A 198 5.35 7.79 3.44
N ILE A 199 4.21 7.40 2.86
CA ILE A 199 3.28 8.32 2.21
C ILE A 199 2.34 8.88 3.27
N ARG A 200 2.09 10.21 3.22
CA ARG A 200 1.24 10.92 4.17
C ARG A 200 -0.10 11.36 3.57
N GLY A 201 -0.13 11.67 2.29
CA GLY A 201 -1.34 12.09 1.59
C GLY A 201 -1.02 12.75 0.27
N ARG A 202 -1.99 13.49 -0.29
CA ARG A 202 -1.80 14.31 -1.49
C ARG A 202 -1.97 15.79 -1.17
N ILE A 203 -1.17 16.64 -1.78
CA ILE A 203 -1.25 18.11 -1.61
C ILE A 203 -2.65 18.62 -1.97
N LYS A 204 -3.24 18.14 -3.07
CA LYS A 204 -4.57 18.56 -3.54
C LYS A 204 -5.73 18.13 -2.63
N THR A 205 -5.54 17.12 -1.77
CA THR A 205 -6.57 16.62 -0.84
C THR A 205 -6.34 17.09 0.59
N MET A 206 -5.24 17.78 0.86
CA MET A 206 -4.93 18.33 2.17
C MET A 206 -5.90 19.47 2.51
N ILE A 207 -6.49 19.39 3.71
CA ILE A 207 -7.35 20.43 4.27
C ILE A 207 -6.55 21.13 5.38
N LEU A 208 -6.45 22.47 5.32
CA LEU A 208 -5.92 23.22 6.44
C LEU A 208 -6.98 23.29 7.54
N GLY A 209 -6.65 22.75 8.71
CA GLY A 209 -7.47 22.89 9.91
C GLY A 209 -7.50 24.33 10.44
N ALA A 210 -8.46 24.65 11.31
CA ALA A 210 -8.65 25.99 11.85
C ALA A 210 -7.46 26.53 12.66
N SER A 211 -6.61 25.65 13.20
CA SER A 211 -5.38 25.97 13.93
C SER A 211 -4.11 25.92 13.05
N GLY A 212 -4.27 25.75 11.73
CA GLY A 212 -3.15 25.70 10.76
C GLY A 212 -2.51 24.33 10.64
N GLU A 213 -3.07 23.26 11.24
CA GLU A 213 -2.62 21.90 11.04
C GLU A 213 -3.07 21.34 9.69
N ASN A 214 -2.22 20.52 9.09
CA ASN A 214 -2.54 19.78 7.87
C ASN A 214 -3.41 18.57 8.21
N ILE A 215 -4.66 18.57 7.76
CA ILE A 215 -5.59 17.45 7.90
C ILE A 215 -5.61 16.66 6.60
N TYR A 216 -5.35 15.37 6.68
CA TYR A 216 -5.43 14.45 5.54
C TYR A 216 -6.71 13.62 5.66
N PRO A 217 -7.70 13.78 4.75
CA PRO A 217 -8.96 13.04 4.79
C PRO A 217 -8.78 11.52 4.76
N GLU A 218 -7.64 11.06 4.27
CA GLU A 218 -7.27 9.65 4.19
C GLU A 218 -6.95 9.05 5.57
N ASP A 219 -6.52 9.86 6.54
CA ASP A 219 -6.22 9.44 7.92
C ASP A 219 -7.47 9.39 8.81
N GLN A 220 -8.59 10.00 8.37
CA GLN A 220 -9.85 10.04 9.13
C GLN A 220 -10.80 8.87 8.79
N LYS A 221 -10.41 7.96 7.91
CA LYS A 221 -11.21 6.78 7.52
C LYS A 221 -10.92 5.51 8.33
N SER A 222 -10.19 5.64 9.44
CA SER A 222 -9.89 4.52 10.36
C SER A 222 -10.94 4.36 11.46
#